data_fb785933314bb7f550c4a892b16954bf
#
_entry.id   fb785933314bb7f550c4a892b16954bf
#
_cell.length_a   1.000
_cell.length_b   1.000
_cell.length_c   1.000
_cell.angle_alpha   90.00
_cell.angle_beta   90.00
_cell.angle_gamma   90.00
#
_symmetry.space_group_name_H-M   'P 1'
#
loop_
_entity.id
_entity.type
_entity.pdbx_description
1 polymer ?
#
loop_
_entity_poly.entity_id
_entity_poly.type
_entity_poly.pdbx_seq_one_letter_code
_entity_poly.pdbx_strand_id
1 'polypeptide(L)'
;NNGTFNQTVYDELGLRTDNGLSTFQVQPRLQFTWDINDKHKDIIRAGAGIFASDINNYAMINNMVFDGTRTASLDITLDKTASNYQEMLNLIRPDFPSYRKDPSTAPGAGLFNNPNVEKLSTINMNGADCKVPVIYKANLSYTHFFSDRLKMSVAGYMTLGRNNYMYVDRNMVDEPYFRIASEGNR
;
A
#
# COMPACT_ATOMS: atom_id res chain seq x y z
N ASN A 1 11.73 -9.85 6.76
CA ASN A 1 12.68 -8.83 6.30
C ASN A 1 12.03 -8.03 5.18
N ASN A 2 11.75 -6.76 5.41
CA ASN A 2 10.92 -5.97 4.52
C ASN A 2 11.71 -4.96 3.67
N GLY A 3 12.99 -4.95 3.77
CA GLY A 3 13.87 -4.05 3.03
C GLY A 3 15.26 -4.11 3.60
N THR A 4 16.17 -3.40 2.95
CA THR A 4 17.54 -3.21 3.44
C THR A 4 17.61 -1.85 4.11
N PHE A 5 18.32 -1.76 5.22
CA PHE A 5 18.55 -0.47 5.86
C PHE A 5 19.39 0.42 4.92
N ASN A 6 18.85 1.60 4.63
CA ASN A 6 19.50 2.59 3.81
C ASN A 6 19.97 3.74 4.69
N GLN A 7 21.30 3.85 4.87
CA GLN A 7 21.91 4.85 5.75
C GLN A 7 21.63 6.27 5.27
N THR A 8 21.69 6.52 3.94
CA THR A 8 21.45 7.85 3.38
C THR A 8 20.05 8.36 3.70
N VAL A 9 19.04 7.50 3.52
CA VAL A 9 17.65 7.85 3.86
C VAL A 9 17.47 8.13 5.35
N TYR A 10 18.15 7.35 6.17
CA TYR A 10 18.11 7.57 7.61
C TYR A 10 18.77 8.89 8.03
N ASP A 11 19.90 9.24 7.43
CA ASP A 11 20.62 10.46 7.74
C ASP A 11 19.87 11.71 7.27
N GLU A 12 19.18 11.63 6.13
CA GLU A 12 18.43 12.75 5.55
C GLU A 12 17.03 12.93 6.17
N LEU A 13 16.31 11.84 6.39
CA LEU A 13 14.89 11.88 6.76
C LEU A 13 14.61 11.34 8.16
N GLY A 14 15.59 10.71 8.83
CA GLY A 14 15.38 10.03 10.10
C GLY A 14 14.48 8.79 10.01
N LEU A 15 14.29 8.25 8.80
CA LEU A 15 13.36 7.15 8.54
C LEU A 15 14.10 5.85 8.22
N ARG A 16 13.61 4.74 8.76
CA ARG A 16 14.15 3.41 8.51
C ARG A 16 13.45 2.76 7.33
N THR A 17 14.22 2.24 6.36
CA THR A 17 13.72 1.51 5.19
C THR A 17 13.52 0.02 5.48
N ASP A 18 14.03 -0.49 6.60
CA ASP A 18 14.00 -1.90 6.99
C ASP A 18 12.91 -2.25 8.00
N ASN A 19 11.96 -1.35 8.26
CA ASN A 19 10.83 -1.62 9.15
C ASN A 19 9.99 -2.78 8.63
N GLY A 20 9.82 -3.81 9.46
CA GLY A 20 9.04 -5.00 9.17
C GLY A 20 7.61 -4.90 9.68
N LEU A 21 6.70 -5.58 8.98
CA LEU A 21 5.36 -5.85 9.50
C LEU A 21 5.36 -7.23 10.14
N SER A 22 5.07 -7.28 11.44
CA SER A 22 4.81 -8.52 12.16
C SER A 22 3.46 -8.41 12.83
N THR A 23 2.67 -9.46 12.77
CA THR A 23 1.35 -9.44 13.38
C THR A 23 1.01 -10.76 14.02
N PHE A 24 0.42 -10.67 15.21
CA PHE A 24 -0.31 -11.75 15.84
C PHE A 24 -1.71 -11.21 16.15
N GLN A 25 -2.74 -11.86 15.62
CA GLN A 25 -4.11 -11.40 15.73
C GLN A 25 -5.01 -12.49 16.28
N VAL A 26 -5.72 -12.17 17.37
CA VAL A 26 -6.81 -13.00 17.89
C VAL A 26 -8.12 -12.42 17.36
N GLN A 27 -8.88 -13.23 16.63
CA GLN A 27 -10.09 -12.80 15.94
C GLN A 27 -11.33 -13.52 16.49
N PRO A 28 -11.77 -13.20 17.71
CA PRO A 28 -12.98 -13.78 18.29
C PRO A 28 -14.21 -13.34 17.50
N ARG A 29 -15.15 -14.25 17.36
CA ARG A 29 -16.44 -14.01 16.72
C ARG A 29 -17.53 -14.64 17.56
N LEU A 30 -18.59 -13.88 17.81
CA LEU A 30 -19.76 -14.34 18.54
C LEU A 30 -20.98 -14.09 17.68
N GLN A 31 -21.87 -15.06 17.62
CA GLN A 31 -23.19 -14.93 17.01
C GLN A 31 -24.24 -15.50 17.95
N PHE A 32 -25.33 -14.77 18.08
CA PHE A 32 -26.46 -15.13 18.90
C PHE A 32 -27.74 -15.04 18.08
N THR A 33 -28.60 -16.03 18.23
CA THR A 33 -29.97 -16.04 17.66
C THR A 33 -30.93 -16.43 18.74
N TRP A 34 -31.95 -15.63 18.91
CA TRP A 34 -33.00 -15.86 19.89
C TRP A 34 -34.34 -15.82 19.19
N ASP A 35 -35.06 -16.91 19.31
CA ASP A 35 -36.46 -17.03 18.94
C ASP A 35 -37.32 -16.75 20.18
N ILE A 36 -38.04 -15.62 20.16
CA ILE A 36 -38.84 -15.18 21.28
C ILE A 36 -40.08 -16.06 21.35
N ASN A 37 -40.27 -16.75 22.47
CA ASN A 37 -41.44 -17.65 22.75
C ASN A 37 -41.48 -18.92 21.89
N ASP A 38 -40.39 -19.35 21.25
CA ASP A 38 -40.29 -20.58 20.44
C ASP A 38 -41.39 -20.76 19.37
N LYS A 39 -41.93 -19.64 18.87
CA LYS A 39 -43.00 -19.62 17.86
C LYS A 39 -42.50 -19.25 16.47
N HIS A 40 -41.24 -19.01 16.32
CA HIS A 40 -40.57 -18.59 15.07
C HIS A 40 -41.20 -17.31 14.45
N LYS A 41 -41.91 -16.52 15.26
CA LYS A 41 -42.51 -15.27 14.81
C LYS A 41 -41.62 -14.05 15.04
N ASP A 42 -40.90 -14.07 16.13
CA ASP A 42 -40.05 -12.95 16.56
C ASP A 42 -38.64 -13.46 16.79
N ILE A 43 -37.75 -13.06 15.91
CA ILE A 43 -36.36 -13.54 15.93
C ILE A 43 -35.42 -12.36 16.08
N ILE A 44 -34.59 -12.39 17.12
CA ILE A 44 -33.47 -11.48 17.31
C ILE A 44 -32.20 -12.20 16.93
N ARG A 45 -31.33 -11.53 16.12
CA ARG A 45 -29.98 -11.97 15.84
C ARG A 45 -29.00 -10.88 16.19
N ALA A 46 -27.97 -11.21 16.90
CA ALA A 46 -26.88 -10.33 17.22
C ALA A 46 -25.54 -11.01 16.89
N GLY A 47 -24.60 -10.25 16.42
CA GLY A 47 -23.25 -10.75 16.14
C GLY A 47 -22.22 -9.67 16.41
N ALA A 48 -21.08 -10.08 16.89
CA ALA A 48 -19.93 -9.22 17.03
C ALA A 48 -18.65 -10.01 16.71
N GLY A 49 -17.64 -9.31 16.21
CA GLY A 49 -16.37 -9.96 15.92
C GLY A 49 -15.26 -8.98 15.60
N ILE A 50 -14.06 -9.49 15.76
CA ILE A 50 -12.82 -8.84 15.36
C ILE A 50 -12.33 -9.51 14.09
N PHE A 51 -11.96 -8.70 13.11
CA PHE A 51 -11.47 -9.15 11.82
C PHE A 51 -10.16 -8.41 11.53
N ALA A 52 -9.14 -9.14 11.19
CA ALA A 52 -7.90 -8.57 10.69
C ALA A 52 -7.64 -9.10 9.28
N SER A 53 -7.03 -8.29 8.45
CA SER A 53 -6.54 -8.75 7.16
C SER A 53 -5.20 -9.46 7.33
N ASP A 54 -4.80 -10.23 6.33
CA ASP A 54 -3.44 -10.68 6.21
C ASP A 54 -2.51 -9.50 5.89
N ILE A 55 -1.21 -9.71 6.10
CA ILE A 55 -0.20 -8.75 5.68
C ILE A 55 -0.28 -8.60 4.17
N ASN A 56 -0.37 -7.36 3.70
CA ASN A 56 -0.39 -7.08 2.27
C ASN A 56 0.98 -7.39 1.65
N ASN A 57 1.08 -8.50 0.96
CA ASN A 57 2.31 -8.95 0.32
C ASN A 57 2.82 -7.95 -0.73
N TYR A 58 1.93 -7.23 -1.40
CA TYR A 58 2.32 -6.19 -2.36
C TYR A 58 3.08 -5.05 -1.67
N ALA A 59 2.59 -4.57 -0.53
CA ALA A 59 3.28 -3.54 0.24
C ALA A 59 4.67 -4.03 0.72
N MET A 60 4.75 -5.30 1.15
CA MET A 60 6.03 -5.90 1.56
C MET A 60 7.02 -6.01 0.40
N ILE A 61 6.58 -6.48 -0.76
CA ILE A 61 7.41 -6.60 -1.96
C ILE A 61 7.90 -5.22 -2.40
N ASN A 62 7.02 -4.22 -2.40
CA ASN A 62 7.39 -2.84 -2.73
C ASN A 62 8.52 -2.32 -1.84
N ASN A 63 8.43 -2.54 -0.53
CA ASN A 63 9.48 -2.11 0.39
C ASN A 63 10.80 -2.85 0.17
N MET A 64 10.74 -4.11 -0.26
CA MET A 64 11.94 -4.90 -0.57
C MET A 64 12.62 -4.49 -1.88
N VAL A 65 11.82 -4.11 -2.87
CA VAL A 65 12.31 -3.74 -4.21
C VAL A 65 12.76 -2.28 -4.23
N PHE A 66 12.00 -1.40 -3.58
CA PHE A 66 12.21 0.05 -3.59
C PHE A 66 12.75 0.55 -2.25
N ASP A 67 13.84 -0.04 -1.79
CA ASP A 67 14.53 0.39 -0.56
C ASP A 67 15.66 1.42 -0.84
N GLY A 68 15.78 1.85 -2.10
CA GLY A 68 16.81 2.78 -2.55
C GLY A 68 18.18 2.16 -2.78
N THR A 69 18.34 0.84 -2.55
CA THR A 69 19.63 0.15 -2.72
C THR A 69 19.65 -0.81 -3.90
N ARG A 70 18.48 -1.34 -4.31
CA ARG A 70 18.37 -2.45 -5.27
C ARG A 70 17.95 -2.03 -6.66
N THR A 71 17.17 -0.97 -6.77
CA THR A 71 16.66 -0.48 -8.04
C THR A 71 17.00 0.98 -8.23
N ALA A 72 17.43 1.31 -9.43
CA ALA A 72 17.55 2.67 -9.89
C ALA A 72 16.84 2.79 -11.24
N SER A 73 16.28 3.95 -11.52
CA SER A 73 15.68 4.26 -12.81
C SER A 73 16.60 5.14 -13.60
N LEU A 74 16.81 4.77 -14.85
CA LEU A 74 17.52 5.60 -15.81
C LEU A 74 16.52 6.03 -16.87
N ASP A 75 16.27 7.32 -16.96
CA ASP A 75 15.40 7.91 -17.98
C ASP A 75 16.25 8.54 -19.07
N ILE A 76 16.12 8.03 -20.30
CA ILE A 76 16.89 8.50 -21.45
C ILE A 76 15.93 9.11 -22.45
N THR A 77 15.97 10.42 -22.58
CA THR A 77 15.22 11.15 -23.60
C THR A 77 16.05 11.28 -24.87
N LEU A 78 15.52 10.76 -25.99
CA LEU A 78 16.17 10.86 -27.27
C LEU A 78 15.83 12.17 -27.95
N ASP A 79 16.81 13.03 -28.11
CA ASP A 79 16.71 14.24 -28.92
C ASP A 79 17.31 14.00 -30.32
N LYS A 80 16.46 14.04 -31.34
CA LYS A 80 16.88 13.83 -32.76
C LYS A 80 17.85 14.88 -33.28
N THR A 81 17.91 16.03 -32.64
CA THR A 81 18.80 17.14 -33.01
C THR A 81 20.14 17.08 -32.30
N ALA A 82 20.27 16.23 -31.29
CA ALA A 82 21.50 16.09 -30.53
C ALA A 82 22.61 15.40 -31.33
N SER A 83 23.81 15.84 -31.20
CA SER A 83 24.99 15.28 -31.92
C SER A 83 25.26 13.80 -31.55
N ASN A 84 24.83 13.37 -30.39
CA ASN A 84 24.99 11.99 -29.88
C ASN A 84 23.73 11.12 -30.09
N TYR A 85 22.78 11.56 -30.90
CA TYR A 85 21.48 10.84 -31.10
C TYR A 85 21.70 9.39 -31.56
N GLN A 86 22.59 9.14 -32.50
CA GLN A 86 22.84 7.79 -33.03
C GLN A 86 23.53 6.89 -31.99
N GLU A 87 24.40 7.45 -31.15
CA GLU A 87 25.00 6.72 -30.06
C GLU A 87 23.96 6.31 -29.03
N MET A 88 23.12 7.24 -28.61
CA MET A 88 22.03 6.97 -27.68
C MET A 88 21.00 5.99 -28.24
N LEU A 89 20.66 6.09 -29.52
CA LEU A 89 19.76 5.14 -30.19
C LEU A 89 20.34 3.72 -30.20
N ASN A 90 21.63 3.57 -30.36
CA ASN A 90 22.32 2.27 -30.35
C ASN A 90 22.34 1.62 -28.93
N LEU A 91 22.14 2.39 -27.88
CA LEU A 91 22.02 1.86 -26.53
C LEU A 91 20.66 1.21 -26.29
N ILE A 92 19.64 1.57 -27.08
CA ILE A 92 18.28 1.02 -26.97
C ILE A 92 18.19 -0.23 -27.84
N ARG A 93 18.36 -1.39 -27.22
CA ARG A 93 18.18 -2.69 -27.88
C ARG A 93 17.08 -3.47 -27.18
N PRO A 94 16.02 -3.91 -27.90
CA PRO A 94 14.94 -4.69 -27.30
C PRO A 94 15.32 -6.18 -27.13
N ASP A 95 16.46 -6.45 -26.51
CA ASP A 95 16.94 -7.82 -26.26
C ASP A 95 16.80 -8.19 -24.78
N PHE A 96 15.55 -8.21 -24.30
CA PHE A 96 15.23 -8.57 -22.94
C PHE A 96 15.74 -9.95 -22.48
N PRO A 97 15.79 -11.01 -23.29
CA PRO A 97 16.36 -12.29 -22.87
C PRO A 97 17.83 -12.21 -22.46
N SER A 98 18.63 -11.43 -23.20
CA SER A 98 20.04 -11.22 -22.88
C SER A 98 20.21 -10.40 -21.61
N TYR A 99 19.42 -9.34 -21.43
CA TYR A 99 19.45 -8.51 -20.22
C TYR A 99 19.04 -9.27 -18.97
N ARG A 100 18.10 -10.21 -19.09
CA ARG A 100 17.71 -11.07 -17.99
C ARG A 100 18.79 -12.01 -17.54
N LYS A 101 19.60 -12.52 -18.47
CA LYS A 101 20.72 -13.43 -18.17
C LYS A 101 21.91 -12.68 -17.58
N ASP A 102 22.19 -11.52 -18.14
CA ASP A 102 23.29 -10.67 -17.72
C ASP A 102 22.83 -9.18 -17.69
N PRO A 103 22.41 -8.68 -16.53
CA PRO A 103 21.97 -7.30 -16.40
C PRO A 103 23.02 -6.25 -16.77
N SER A 104 24.30 -6.62 -16.76
CA SER A 104 25.38 -5.70 -17.14
C SER A 104 25.35 -5.33 -18.63
N THR A 105 24.68 -6.15 -19.44
CA THR A 105 24.49 -5.91 -20.87
C THR A 105 23.28 -5.02 -21.20
N ALA A 106 22.48 -4.67 -20.20
CA ALA A 106 21.32 -3.82 -20.40
C ALA A 106 21.73 -2.42 -20.89
N PRO A 107 20.90 -1.77 -21.74
CA PRO A 107 21.14 -0.41 -22.16
C PRO A 107 21.32 0.50 -20.95
N GLY A 108 22.38 1.28 -20.94
CA GLY A 108 22.66 2.18 -19.84
C GLY A 108 23.28 1.52 -18.58
N ALA A 109 23.50 0.20 -18.55
CA ALA A 109 24.12 -0.46 -17.40
C ALA A 109 25.45 0.18 -16.99
N GLY A 110 26.28 0.60 -17.96
CA GLY A 110 27.53 1.34 -17.70
C GLY A 110 27.29 2.72 -17.08
N LEU A 111 26.12 3.33 -17.30
CA LEU A 111 25.78 4.63 -16.75
C LEU A 111 25.45 4.55 -15.27
N PHE A 112 24.96 3.40 -14.77
CA PHE A 112 24.72 3.20 -13.35
C PHE A 112 25.99 3.29 -12.49
N ASN A 113 27.13 2.97 -13.08
CA ASN A 113 28.42 3.04 -12.41
C ASN A 113 29.11 4.40 -12.59
N ASN A 114 28.54 5.30 -13.39
CA ASN A 114 29.06 6.63 -13.59
C ASN A 114 28.65 7.55 -12.44
N PRO A 115 29.58 8.11 -11.65
CA PRO A 115 29.26 8.99 -10.53
C PRO A 115 28.63 10.33 -10.96
N ASN A 116 28.77 10.70 -12.24
CA ASN A 116 28.24 11.96 -12.78
C ASN A 116 26.82 11.82 -13.34
N VAL A 117 26.24 10.62 -13.31
CA VAL A 117 24.87 10.38 -13.74
C VAL A 117 23.94 10.37 -12.54
N GLU A 118 22.97 11.27 -12.54
CA GLU A 118 21.93 11.30 -11.52
C GLU A 118 21.06 10.05 -11.62
N LYS A 119 20.90 9.37 -10.50
CA LYS A 119 20.09 8.15 -10.38
C LYS A 119 18.82 8.47 -9.61
N LEU A 120 17.70 8.36 -10.29
CA LEU A 120 16.39 8.47 -9.65
C LEU A 120 16.05 7.14 -8.98
N SER A 121 15.75 7.19 -7.71
CA SER A 121 15.31 6.02 -6.97
C SER A 121 13.98 6.32 -6.28
N THR A 122 13.02 5.44 -6.48
CA THR A 122 11.79 5.46 -5.69
C THR A 122 12.04 4.67 -4.41
N ILE A 123 11.71 5.25 -3.27
CA ILE A 123 11.87 4.61 -1.97
C ILE A 123 10.50 4.45 -1.33
N ASN A 124 10.14 3.21 -1.05
CA ASN A 124 8.94 2.87 -0.29
C ASN A 124 9.34 2.25 1.03
N MET A 125 8.69 2.68 2.11
CA MET A 125 8.99 2.18 3.44
C MET A 125 7.75 2.10 4.31
N ASN A 126 7.76 1.19 5.27
CA ASN A 126 6.76 1.17 6.33
C ASN A 126 7.15 2.14 7.44
N GLY A 127 6.19 2.88 7.95
CA GLY A 127 6.39 3.64 9.18
C GLY A 127 6.70 2.70 10.36
N ALA A 128 7.42 3.22 11.36
CA ALA A 128 7.77 2.45 12.56
C ALA A 128 6.54 1.88 13.29
N ASP A 129 5.43 2.62 13.25
CA ASP A 129 4.16 2.26 13.90
C ASP A 129 3.17 1.55 12.97
N CYS A 130 3.61 1.14 11.78
CA CYS A 130 2.75 0.48 10.82
C CYS A 130 2.28 -0.88 11.36
N LYS A 131 0.96 -1.06 11.42
CA LYS A 131 0.31 -2.28 11.93
C LYS A 131 -0.73 -2.76 10.92
N VAL A 132 -1.00 -4.06 10.97
CA VAL A 132 -2.07 -4.64 10.14
C VAL A 132 -3.42 -4.06 10.55
N PRO A 133 -4.28 -3.68 9.58
CA PRO A 133 -5.62 -3.18 9.85
C PRO A 133 -6.47 -4.18 10.62
N VAL A 134 -7.21 -3.68 11.59
CA VAL A 134 -8.17 -4.45 12.39
C VAL A 134 -9.52 -3.80 12.31
N ILE A 135 -10.55 -4.59 12.09
CA ILE A 135 -11.92 -4.15 11.93
C ILE A 135 -12.78 -4.82 13.00
N TYR A 136 -13.43 -4.01 13.80
CA TYR A 136 -14.45 -4.44 14.75
C TYR A 136 -15.81 -4.31 14.08
N LYS A 137 -16.58 -5.37 14.04
CA LYS A 137 -17.93 -5.37 13.48
C LYS A 137 -18.92 -5.84 14.52
N ALA A 138 -20.08 -5.20 14.54
CA ALA A 138 -21.22 -5.66 15.29
C ALA A 138 -22.49 -5.48 14.45
N ASN A 139 -23.45 -6.36 14.65
CA ASN A 139 -24.76 -6.28 14.03
C ASN A 139 -25.84 -6.70 15.03
N LEU A 140 -27.03 -6.10 14.86
CA LEU A 140 -28.23 -6.48 15.57
C LEU A 140 -29.37 -6.43 14.57
N SER A 141 -30.17 -7.48 14.53
CA SER A 141 -31.37 -7.52 13.69
C SER A 141 -32.54 -8.11 14.44
N TYR A 142 -33.73 -7.58 14.15
CA TYR A 142 -34.98 -8.11 14.57
C TYR A 142 -35.83 -8.44 13.35
N THR A 143 -36.46 -9.61 13.36
CA THR A 143 -37.34 -10.08 12.30
C THR A 143 -38.67 -10.49 12.92
N HIS A 144 -39.79 -9.94 12.41
CA HIS A 144 -41.15 -10.33 12.77
C HIS A 144 -41.88 -10.93 11.57
N PHE A 145 -42.50 -12.08 11.78
CA PHE A 145 -43.36 -12.75 10.79
C PHE A 145 -44.81 -12.47 11.11
N PHE A 146 -45.44 -11.63 10.31
CA PHE A 146 -46.89 -11.33 10.43
C PHE A 146 -47.74 -12.51 9.94
N SER A 147 -47.26 -13.19 8.91
CA SER A 147 -47.88 -14.37 8.32
C SER A 147 -46.83 -15.18 7.56
N ASP A 148 -47.17 -16.33 7.00
CA ASP A 148 -46.30 -17.15 6.17
C ASP A 148 -45.81 -16.41 4.90
N ARG A 149 -46.51 -15.35 4.52
CA ARG A 149 -46.20 -14.57 3.29
C ARG A 149 -45.65 -13.19 3.56
N LEU A 150 -45.73 -12.69 4.80
CA LEU A 150 -45.33 -11.32 5.14
C LEU A 150 -44.42 -11.32 6.35
N LYS A 151 -43.21 -10.81 6.16
CA LYS A 151 -42.22 -10.55 7.23
C LYS A 151 -41.66 -9.15 7.15
N MET A 152 -41.25 -8.61 8.28
CA MET A 152 -40.49 -7.38 8.39
C MET A 152 -39.17 -7.69 9.11
N SER A 153 -38.09 -7.10 8.63
CA SER A 153 -36.76 -7.18 9.28
C SER A 153 -36.17 -5.79 9.38
N VAL A 154 -35.65 -5.47 10.55
CA VAL A 154 -34.84 -4.25 10.80
C VAL A 154 -33.46 -4.68 11.27
N ALA A 155 -32.41 -4.10 10.70
CA ALA A 155 -31.06 -4.43 11.06
C ALA A 155 -30.20 -3.16 11.19
N GLY A 156 -29.37 -3.14 12.22
CA GLY A 156 -28.31 -2.15 12.44
C GLY A 156 -26.95 -2.80 12.34
N TYR A 157 -25.99 -2.06 11.76
CA TYR A 157 -24.61 -2.50 11.59
C TYR A 157 -23.68 -1.42 12.10
N MET A 158 -22.61 -1.85 12.78
CA MET A 158 -21.52 -1.00 13.22
C MET A 158 -20.19 -1.57 12.70
N THR A 159 -19.35 -0.68 12.19
CA THR A 159 -17.99 -1.05 11.77
C THR A 159 -17.03 0.01 12.25
N LEU A 160 -15.97 -0.41 12.95
CA LEU A 160 -14.88 0.46 13.42
C LEU A 160 -13.56 -0.12 12.91
N GLY A 161 -12.86 0.64 12.08
CA GLY A 161 -11.52 0.29 11.60
C GLY A 161 -10.42 0.94 12.46
N ARG A 162 -9.35 0.19 12.71
CA ARG A 162 -8.12 0.69 13.32
C ARG A 162 -6.92 0.32 12.48
N ASN A 163 -5.86 1.11 12.57
CA ASN A 163 -4.60 0.89 11.86
C ASN A 163 -4.78 0.81 10.33
N ASN A 164 -5.70 1.60 9.79
CA ASN A 164 -5.83 1.67 8.34
C ASN A 164 -4.56 2.25 7.73
N TYR A 165 -4.11 1.65 6.64
CA TYR A 165 -2.94 2.15 5.91
C TYR A 165 -3.24 3.51 5.32
N MET A 166 -2.26 4.39 5.44
CA MET A 166 -2.23 5.68 4.75
C MET A 166 -0.85 5.83 4.10
N TYR A 167 -0.85 6.14 2.82
CA TYR A 167 0.38 6.50 2.12
C TYR A 167 0.62 7.99 2.26
N VAL A 168 1.82 8.34 2.64
CA VAL A 168 2.26 9.73 2.77
C VAL A 168 3.51 9.90 1.92
N ASP A 169 3.48 10.86 1.01
CA ASP A 169 4.67 11.28 0.28
C ASP A 169 5.54 12.14 1.20
N ARG A 170 6.72 11.65 1.51
CA ARG A 170 7.70 12.33 2.38
C ARG A 170 8.64 13.25 1.61
N ASN A 171 8.53 13.26 0.28
CA ASN A 171 9.28 14.15 -0.59
C ASN A 171 8.56 15.48 -0.86
N MET A 172 7.42 15.69 -0.23
CA MET A 172 6.70 16.98 -0.32
C MET A 172 7.35 18.02 0.58
N VAL A 173 7.45 19.24 0.07
CA VAL A 173 7.90 20.38 0.86
C VAL A 173 6.79 20.88 1.77
N ASP A 174 7.14 21.36 2.97
CA ASP A 174 6.17 21.87 3.95
C ASP A 174 5.53 23.20 3.49
N GLU A 175 6.26 23.99 2.72
CA GLU A 175 5.78 25.25 2.18
C GLU A 175 5.37 25.09 0.71
N PRO A 176 4.13 25.41 0.33
CA PRO A 176 3.69 25.32 -1.06
C PRO A 176 4.40 26.34 -1.94
N TYR A 177 4.82 25.91 -3.14
CA TYR A 177 5.47 26.76 -4.14
C TYR A 177 4.56 27.91 -4.62
N PHE A 178 3.27 27.68 -4.65
CA PHE A 178 2.25 28.65 -5.01
C PHE A 178 0.94 28.33 -4.31
N ARG A 179 0.10 29.32 -4.22
CA ARG A 179 -1.25 29.19 -3.67
C ARG A 179 -2.26 29.69 -4.69
N ILE A 180 -3.35 28.99 -4.85
CA ILE A 180 -4.40 29.38 -5.79
C ILE A 180 -5.44 30.18 -5.03
N ALA A 181 -5.48 31.50 -5.27
CA ALA A 181 -6.39 32.40 -4.58
C ALA A 181 -7.88 32.05 -4.79
N SER A 182 -8.24 31.54 -5.98
CA SER A 182 -9.61 31.09 -6.30
C SER A 182 -10.04 29.85 -5.52
N GLU A 183 -9.10 29.11 -4.94
CA GLU A 183 -9.36 27.90 -4.14
C GLU A 183 -9.13 28.13 -2.64
N GLY A 184 -9.17 29.37 -2.18
CA GLY A 184 -8.99 29.71 -0.78
C GLY A 184 -7.55 29.54 -0.29
N ASN A 185 -6.57 29.79 -1.15
CA ASN A 185 -5.13 29.66 -0.86
C ASN A 185 -4.68 28.25 -0.43
N ARG A 186 -5.33 27.24 -0.98
CA ARG A 186 -4.93 25.85 -0.81
C ARG A 186 -3.84 25.43 -1.79
#